data_975fba575e0f95f257c208ea00d53808
#
_entry.id   975fba575e0f95f257c208ea00d53808
#
_cell.length_a   1.000
_cell.length_b   1.000
_cell.length_c   1.000
_cell.angle_alpha   90.00
_cell.angle_beta   90.00
_cell.angle_gamma   90.00
#
_symmetry.space_group_name_H-M   'P 1'
#
loop_
_entity.id
_entity.type
_entity.pdbx_description
1 polymer ?
#
loop_
_entity_poly.entity_id
_entity_poly.type
_entity_poly.pdbx_seq_one_letter_code
_entity_poly.pdbx_strand_id
1 'polypeptide(L)'
;MSKKLKIALPKGSLQDSTVELFRKAGYNVYVSSRGYRPACDDDDLELFLIRAQEIGRYVNDGFIDCGITGRDWIYENRADVEVLTDLQYSKATSKPTRWVLVVPENSPITCAEDLQGKRIATEGVGITERWLQEKGIEAHVEFSWGATEVKVPE
;
A
#
# COMPACT_ATOMS: atom_id res chain seq x y z
N MET A 1 31.52 -12.45 -5.90
CA MET A 1 30.05 -12.66 -6.00
C MET A 1 29.40 -11.33 -6.29
N SER A 2 28.64 -11.25 -7.38
CA SER A 2 27.86 -10.05 -7.63
C SER A 2 26.78 -9.93 -6.56
N LYS A 3 26.53 -8.74 -6.07
CA LYS A 3 25.44 -8.46 -5.13
C LYS A 3 24.12 -8.58 -5.90
N LYS A 4 23.24 -9.50 -5.51
CA LYS A 4 21.92 -9.64 -6.10
C LYS A 4 21.07 -8.40 -5.80
N LEU A 5 20.26 -7.97 -6.77
CA LEU A 5 19.28 -6.92 -6.59
C LEU A 5 18.06 -7.46 -5.82
N LYS A 6 17.80 -6.90 -4.67
CA LYS A 6 16.67 -7.28 -3.80
C LYS A 6 15.41 -6.49 -4.19
N ILE A 7 14.39 -7.19 -4.66
CA ILE A 7 13.14 -6.58 -5.13
C ILE A 7 11.97 -7.07 -4.28
N ALA A 8 11.21 -6.14 -3.70
CA ALA A 8 9.96 -6.44 -3.01
C ALA A 8 8.77 -6.40 -3.98
N LEU A 9 8.01 -7.49 -3.99
CA LEU A 9 6.75 -7.63 -4.71
C LEU A 9 5.58 -7.55 -3.73
N PRO A 10 4.47 -6.88 -4.06
CA PRO A 10 3.33 -6.73 -3.17
C PRO A 10 2.61 -8.07 -2.97
N LYS A 11 2.57 -8.53 -1.72
CA LYS A 11 1.75 -9.68 -1.33
C LYS A 11 0.29 -9.24 -1.15
N GLY A 12 -0.63 -10.06 -1.63
CA GLY A 12 -2.07 -9.81 -1.50
C GLY A 12 -2.75 -9.61 -2.85
N SER A 13 -3.67 -8.68 -2.96
CA SER A 13 -4.52 -8.49 -4.15
C SER A 13 -3.76 -8.21 -5.45
N LEU A 14 -2.58 -7.60 -5.37
CA LEU A 14 -1.74 -7.29 -6.54
C LEU A 14 -0.69 -8.36 -6.84
N GLN A 15 -0.56 -9.40 -6.03
CA GLN A 15 0.50 -10.40 -6.18
C GLN A 15 0.48 -11.06 -7.54
N ASP A 16 -0.65 -11.62 -7.95
CA ASP A 16 -0.77 -12.35 -9.23
C ASP A 16 -0.55 -11.44 -10.43
N SER A 17 -1.09 -10.22 -10.37
CA SER A 17 -0.90 -9.22 -11.43
C SER A 17 0.54 -8.77 -11.54
N THR A 18 1.27 -8.71 -10.43
CA THR A 18 2.70 -8.38 -10.39
C THR A 18 3.54 -9.50 -10.99
N VAL A 19 3.25 -10.75 -10.63
CA VAL A 19 3.92 -11.93 -11.21
C VAL A 19 3.71 -11.97 -12.72
N GLU A 20 2.49 -11.69 -13.19
CA GLU A 20 2.19 -11.62 -14.61
C GLU A 20 2.92 -10.47 -15.33
N LEU A 21 3.11 -9.34 -14.64
CA LEU A 21 3.91 -8.24 -15.17
C LEU A 21 5.37 -8.64 -15.38
N PHE A 22 5.97 -9.34 -14.41
CA PHE A 22 7.32 -9.88 -14.53
C PHE A 22 7.42 -10.88 -15.69
N ARG A 23 6.44 -11.78 -15.84
CA ARG A 23 6.39 -12.72 -16.93
C ARG A 23 6.34 -12.03 -18.31
N LYS A 24 5.54 -10.97 -18.43
CA LYS A 24 5.48 -10.14 -19.66
C LYS A 24 6.81 -9.42 -19.95
N ALA A 25 7.55 -9.08 -18.90
CA ALA A 25 8.88 -8.49 -19.02
C ALA A 25 9.99 -9.53 -19.33
N GLY A 26 9.65 -10.83 -19.43
CA GLY A 26 10.58 -11.89 -19.75
C GLY A 26 11.18 -12.64 -18.55
N TYR A 27 10.70 -12.36 -17.32
CA TYR A 27 11.17 -13.04 -16.12
C TYR A 27 10.14 -14.06 -15.64
N ASN A 28 10.58 -15.29 -15.39
CA ASN A 28 9.72 -16.33 -14.82
C ASN A 28 9.82 -16.30 -13.29
N VAL A 29 8.73 -15.95 -12.64
CA VAL A 29 8.62 -15.87 -11.17
C VAL A 29 7.77 -17.02 -10.67
N TYR A 30 8.33 -17.81 -9.75
CA TYR A 30 7.69 -18.99 -9.17
C TYR A 30 7.38 -18.73 -7.70
N VAL A 31 6.09 -18.64 -7.37
CA VAL A 31 5.60 -18.39 -6.01
C VAL A 31 5.14 -19.71 -5.41
N SER A 32 5.73 -20.13 -4.30
CA SER A 32 5.23 -21.26 -3.53
C SER A 32 4.06 -20.85 -2.66
N SER A 33 3.14 -21.78 -2.38
CA SER A 33 1.91 -21.52 -1.60
C SER A 33 2.16 -20.98 -0.18
N ARG A 34 3.34 -21.21 0.38
CA ARG A 34 3.73 -20.80 1.75
C ARG A 34 5.01 -19.96 1.79
N GLY A 35 5.59 -19.63 0.63
CA GLY A 35 6.87 -18.94 0.56
C GLY A 35 6.72 -17.42 0.52
N TYR A 36 7.68 -16.73 1.13
CA TYR A 36 7.84 -15.27 1.04
C TYR A 36 9.00 -14.88 0.13
N ARG A 37 9.71 -15.85 -0.42
CA ARG A 37 10.84 -15.68 -1.35
C ARG A 37 10.53 -16.43 -2.64
N PRO A 38 9.92 -15.76 -3.63
CA PRO A 38 9.73 -16.34 -4.95
C PRO A 38 11.06 -16.66 -5.60
N ALA A 39 11.11 -17.77 -6.34
CA ALA A 39 12.23 -18.04 -7.22
C ALA A 39 12.08 -17.25 -8.52
N CYS A 40 13.19 -16.88 -9.13
CA CYS A 40 13.26 -16.26 -10.44
C CYS A 40 14.29 -17.00 -11.29
N ASP A 41 14.10 -16.99 -12.60
CA ASP A 41 15.06 -17.56 -13.57
C ASP A 41 16.25 -16.61 -13.86
N ASP A 42 16.31 -15.46 -13.21
CA ASP A 42 17.43 -14.53 -13.24
C ASP A 42 18.22 -14.60 -11.92
N ASP A 43 19.46 -15.05 -11.99
CA ASP A 43 20.33 -15.23 -10.84
C ASP A 43 20.79 -13.91 -10.19
N ASP A 44 20.67 -12.78 -10.88
CA ASP A 44 21.01 -11.46 -10.35
C ASP A 44 19.88 -10.84 -9.49
N LEU A 45 18.70 -11.48 -9.49
CA LEU A 45 17.53 -11.03 -8.73
C LEU A 45 17.29 -11.88 -7.47
N GLU A 46 16.93 -11.21 -6.38
CA GLU A 46 16.41 -11.83 -5.16
C GLU A 46 15.04 -11.22 -4.85
N LEU A 47 13.99 -12.02 -4.94
CA LEU A 47 12.61 -11.54 -4.81
C LEU A 47 12.05 -11.79 -3.41
N PHE A 48 11.25 -10.86 -2.92
CA PHE A 48 10.57 -10.93 -1.64
C PHE A 48 9.09 -10.59 -1.80
N LEU A 49 8.21 -11.40 -1.21
CA LEU A 49 6.79 -11.07 -1.08
C LEU A 49 6.58 -10.33 0.25
N ILE A 50 6.26 -9.06 0.16
CA ILE A 50 6.03 -8.18 1.31
C ILE A 50 4.69 -7.47 1.12
N ARG A 51 3.98 -7.18 2.19
CA ARG A 51 2.75 -6.39 2.09
C ARG A 51 3.05 -5.02 1.50
N ALA A 52 2.21 -4.56 0.57
CA ALA A 52 2.40 -3.26 -0.08
C ALA A 52 2.55 -2.11 0.93
N GLN A 53 1.85 -2.19 2.06
CA GLN A 53 1.91 -1.23 3.17
C GLN A 53 3.32 -1.05 3.75
N GLU A 54 4.17 -2.06 3.66
CA GLU A 54 5.49 -2.09 4.32
C GLU A 54 6.65 -1.85 3.36
N ILE A 55 6.45 -2.03 2.05
CA ILE A 55 7.53 -2.03 1.05
C ILE A 55 8.32 -0.71 1.07
N GLY A 56 7.63 0.43 1.08
CA GLY A 56 8.28 1.74 1.10
C GLY A 56 9.23 1.90 2.28
N ARG A 57 8.84 1.43 3.47
CA ARG A 57 9.67 1.46 4.67
C ARG A 57 10.91 0.58 4.52
N TYR A 58 10.77 -0.65 4.02
CA TYR A 58 11.91 -1.56 3.85
C TYR A 58 12.92 -1.08 2.82
N VAL A 59 12.47 -0.37 1.78
CA VAL A 59 13.35 0.30 0.81
C VAL A 59 14.05 1.49 1.48
N ASN A 60 13.29 2.35 2.18
CA ASN A 60 13.83 3.48 2.94
C ASN A 60 14.94 3.05 3.92
N ASP A 61 14.72 1.94 4.62
CA ASP A 61 15.64 1.43 5.64
C ASP A 61 16.82 0.62 5.05
N GLY A 62 16.86 0.46 3.73
CA GLY A 62 17.95 -0.22 3.01
C GLY A 62 17.96 -1.74 3.12
N PHE A 63 16.89 -2.38 3.58
CA PHE A 63 16.76 -3.84 3.60
C PHE A 63 16.47 -4.42 2.23
N ILE A 64 15.74 -3.67 1.40
CA ILE A 64 15.36 -3.98 0.03
C ILE A 64 15.90 -2.87 -0.86
N ASP A 65 16.41 -3.21 -2.04
CA ASP A 65 16.98 -2.23 -2.96
C ASP A 65 15.89 -1.46 -3.73
N CYS A 66 14.81 -2.15 -4.13
CA CYS A 66 13.63 -1.53 -4.76
C CYS A 66 12.38 -2.38 -4.58
N GLY A 67 11.21 -1.83 -4.91
CA GLY A 67 9.95 -2.56 -4.76
C GLY A 67 8.80 -1.93 -5.53
N ILE A 68 7.70 -2.65 -5.59
CA ILE A 68 6.45 -2.19 -6.20
C ILE A 68 5.41 -2.00 -5.10
N THR A 69 4.92 -0.77 -4.95
CA THR A 69 3.92 -0.43 -3.94
C THR A 69 3.04 0.73 -4.43
N GLY A 70 1.98 1.03 -3.68
CA GLY A 70 1.13 2.18 -3.94
C GLY A 70 1.79 3.49 -3.48
N ARG A 71 1.54 4.58 -4.20
CA ARG A 71 1.97 5.93 -3.78
C ARG A 71 1.38 6.34 -2.44
N ASP A 72 0.17 5.86 -2.14
CA ASP A 72 -0.50 6.04 -0.85
C ASP A 72 0.33 5.46 0.30
N TRP A 73 0.89 4.27 0.15
CA TRP A 73 1.73 3.66 1.19
C TRP A 73 3.10 4.31 1.34
N ILE A 74 3.69 4.83 0.26
CA ILE A 74 4.90 5.68 0.35
C ILE A 74 4.58 6.93 1.18
N TYR A 75 3.46 7.57 0.90
CA TYR A 75 3.01 8.77 1.61
C TYR A 75 2.63 8.47 3.07
N GLU A 76 1.92 7.36 3.33
CA GLU A 76 1.57 6.89 4.68
C GLU A 76 2.81 6.72 5.55
N ASN A 77 3.81 6.00 5.04
CA ASN A 77 5.04 5.70 5.75
C ASN A 77 6.04 6.86 5.81
N ARG A 78 5.78 7.97 5.14
CA ARG A 78 6.76 9.06 4.95
C ARG A 78 8.09 8.54 4.46
N ALA A 79 8.07 7.53 3.59
CA ALA A 79 9.26 6.88 3.10
C ALA A 79 10.05 7.83 2.17
N ASP A 80 11.32 8.02 2.49
CA ASP A 80 12.26 8.79 1.66
C ASP A 80 12.84 7.87 0.57
N VAL A 81 12.07 7.72 -0.50
CA VAL A 81 12.38 6.84 -1.62
C VAL A 81 12.18 7.56 -2.94
N GLU A 82 12.94 7.16 -3.96
CA GLU A 82 12.76 7.65 -5.32
C GLU A 82 11.71 6.81 -6.06
N VAL A 83 10.73 7.49 -6.69
CA VAL A 83 9.75 6.85 -7.55
C VAL A 83 10.28 6.80 -8.97
N LEU A 84 10.71 5.63 -9.41
CA LEU A 84 11.34 5.43 -10.72
C LEU A 84 10.33 5.52 -11.86
N THR A 85 9.13 4.95 -11.68
CA THR A 85 8.07 4.94 -12.68
C THR A 85 6.72 4.59 -12.06
N ASP A 86 5.65 4.92 -12.77
CA ASP A 86 4.30 4.48 -12.44
C ASP A 86 3.91 3.25 -13.26
N LEU A 87 3.41 2.22 -12.59
CA LEU A 87 2.92 0.99 -13.20
C LEU A 87 1.40 0.95 -13.13
N GLN A 88 0.74 0.77 -14.27
CA GLN A 88 -0.73 0.67 -14.35
C GLN A 88 -1.10 -0.76 -14.76
N TYR A 89 -1.36 -1.62 -13.79
CA TYR A 89 -1.68 -3.02 -14.02
C TYR A 89 -2.75 -3.60 -13.08
N SER A 90 -3.53 -2.76 -12.40
CA SER A 90 -4.58 -3.24 -11.52
C SER A 90 -5.72 -3.93 -12.29
N LYS A 91 -6.30 -4.97 -11.69
CA LYS A 91 -7.31 -5.83 -12.35
C LYS A 91 -8.64 -5.13 -12.65
N ALA A 92 -8.97 -4.06 -11.96
CA ALA A 92 -10.35 -3.56 -11.95
C ALA A 92 -10.58 -2.35 -12.86
N THR A 93 -9.69 -1.41 -12.92
CA THR A 93 -9.86 -0.19 -13.74
C THR A 93 -8.52 0.47 -14.04
N SER A 94 -8.46 1.24 -15.13
CA SER A 94 -7.35 2.16 -15.40
C SER A 94 -7.43 3.46 -14.57
N LYS A 95 -8.44 3.59 -13.70
CA LYS A 95 -8.63 4.79 -12.87
C LYS A 95 -7.78 4.71 -11.60
N PRO A 96 -7.26 5.83 -11.10
CA PRO A 96 -6.58 5.89 -9.83
C PRO A 96 -7.44 5.39 -8.68
N THR A 97 -6.84 4.68 -7.74
CA THR A 97 -7.49 4.34 -6.47
C THR A 97 -7.72 5.61 -5.65
N ARG A 98 -8.87 5.72 -5.02
CA ARG A 98 -9.20 6.83 -4.13
C ARG A 98 -9.46 6.32 -2.72
N TRP A 99 -8.91 7.01 -1.75
CA TRP A 99 -9.34 6.88 -0.37
C TRP A 99 -10.60 7.71 -0.17
N VAL A 100 -11.60 7.14 0.46
CA VAL A 100 -12.87 7.82 0.76
C VAL A 100 -13.20 7.68 2.24
N LEU A 101 -13.73 8.74 2.82
CA LEU A 101 -14.32 8.69 4.14
C LEU A 101 -15.77 8.24 4.00
N VAL A 102 -16.17 7.29 4.82
CA VAL A 102 -17.54 6.77 4.84
C VAL A 102 -18.15 6.93 6.23
N VAL A 103 -19.44 7.18 6.26
CA VAL A 103 -20.25 7.32 7.48
C VAL A 103 -21.53 6.51 7.30
N PRO A 104 -22.24 6.16 8.40
CA PRO A 104 -23.58 5.54 8.29
C PRO A 104 -24.52 6.42 7.47
N GLU A 105 -25.45 5.81 6.74
CA GLU A 105 -26.40 6.51 5.87
C GLU A 105 -27.21 7.59 6.64
N ASN A 106 -27.55 7.32 7.88
CA ASN A 106 -28.30 8.24 8.76
C ASN A 106 -27.40 9.13 9.63
N SER A 107 -26.11 9.22 9.32
CA SER A 107 -25.18 10.05 10.07
C SER A 107 -25.48 11.53 9.87
N PRO A 108 -25.35 12.37 10.93
CA PRO A 108 -25.40 13.82 10.80
C PRO A 108 -24.16 14.41 10.13
N ILE A 109 -23.12 13.60 9.87
CA ILE A 109 -21.87 14.04 9.26
C ILE A 109 -22.08 14.15 7.75
N THR A 110 -22.02 15.36 7.22
CA THR A 110 -22.26 15.67 5.80
C THR A 110 -21.06 16.35 5.12
N CYS A 111 -20.15 16.91 5.92
CA CYS A 111 -18.93 17.57 5.43
C CYS A 111 -17.75 17.26 6.34
N ALA A 112 -16.57 17.71 5.94
CA ALA A 112 -15.34 17.44 6.69
C ALA A 112 -15.34 18.10 8.08
N GLU A 113 -15.93 19.28 8.20
CA GLU A 113 -15.99 20.07 9.44
C GLU A 113 -16.79 19.36 10.54
N ASP A 114 -17.75 18.51 10.17
CA ASP A 114 -18.55 17.71 11.11
C ASP A 114 -17.73 16.61 11.79
N LEU A 115 -16.49 16.36 11.33
CA LEU A 115 -15.57 15.39 11.92
C LEU A 115 -14.89 15.90 13.19
N GLN A 116 -15.06 17.17 13.53
CA GLN A 116 -14.46 17.74 14.74
C GLN A 116 -14.84 16.94 15.99
N GLY A 117 -13.83 16.44 16.71
CA GLY A 117 -14.00 15.64 17.91
C GLY A 117 -14.51 14.21 17.68
N LYS A 118 -14.60 13.74 16.43
CA LYS A 118 -15.07 12.39 16.09
C LYS A 118 -13.92 11.37 16.10
N ARG A 119 -14.29 10.08 16.06
CA ARG A 119 -13.37 8.96 15.91
C ARG A 119 -13.40 8.46 14.48
N ILE A 120 -12.22 8.20 13.92
CA ILE A 120 -12.03 7.73 12.54
C ILE A 120 -11.17 6.48 12.58
N ALA A 121 -11.69 5.36 12.08
CA ALA A 121 -10.95 4.12 11.93
C ALA A 121 -10.39 4.03 10.51
N THR A 122 -9.10 3.73 10.36
CA THR A 122 -8.44 3.67 9.06
C THR A 122 -7.17 2.81 9.08
N GLU A 123 -6.80 2.22 7.97
CA GLU A 123 -5.45 1.65 7.77
C GLU A 123 -4.40 2.73 7.48
N GLY A 124 -4.82 3.86 6.90
CA GLY A 124 -3.96 5.00 6.55
C GLY A 124 -4.03 6.09 7.61
N VAL A 125 -3.48 5.82 8.79
CA VAL A 125 -3.50 6.79 9.92
C VAL A 125 -2.76 8.07 9.55
N GLY A 126 -1.54 7.96 9.03
CA GLY A 126 -0.73 9.12 8.69
C GLY A 126 -1.32 9.97 7.56
N ILE A 127 -1.93 9.34 6.55
CA ILE A 127 -2.66 10.03 5.48
C ILE A 127 -3.83 10.81 6.07
N THR A 128 -4.61 10.16 6.93
CA THR A 128 -5.81 10.75 7.53
C THR A 128 -5.46 11.90 8.46
N GLU A 129 -4.45 11.73 9.33
CA GLU A 129 -3.99 12.78 10.25
C GLU A 129 -3.51 14.02 9.49
N ARG A 130 -2.70 13.85 8.44
CA ARG A 130 -2.23 14.98 7.64
C ARG A 130 -3.37 15.72 6.93
N TRP A 131 -4.33 14.95 6.38
CA TRP A 131 -5.51 15.54 5.75
C TRP A 131 -6.36 16.35 6.75
N LEU A 132 -6.58 15.83 7.97
CA LEU A 132 -7.29 16.55 9.03
C LEU A 132 -6.53 17.83 9.44
N GLN A 133 -5.21 17.73 9.60
CA GLN A 133 -4.37 18.87 9.93
C GLN A 133 -4.43 19.97 8.86
N GLU A 134 -4.39 19.62 7.58
CA GLU A 134 -4.53 20.57 6.47
C GLU A 134 -5.88 21.30 6.49
N LYS A 135 -6.91 20.64 7.01
CA LYS A 135 -8.25 21.23 7.16
C LYS A 135 -8.49 21.93 8.50
N GLY A 136 -7.55 21.86 9.43
CA GLY A 136 -7.68 22.41 10.76
C GLY A 136 -8.72 21.69 11.63
N ILE A 137 -8.91 20.38 11.40
CA ILE A 137 -9.88 19.54 12.11
C ILE A 137 -9.15 18.67 13.12
N GLU A 138 -9.63 18.66 14.36
CA GLU A 138 -9.16 17.76 15.41
C GLU A 138 -10.12 16.57 15.53
N ALA A 139 -9.65 15.38 15.19
CA ALA A 139 -10.39 14.13 15.32
C ALA A 139 -9.46 13.04 15.85
N HIS A 140 -10.02 12.01 16.48
CA HIS A 140 -9.26 10.88 16.97
C HIS A 140 -9.12 9.81 15.88
N VAL A 141 -7.91 9.60 15.39
CA VAL A 141 -7.64 8.61 14.33
C VAL A 141 -7.12 7.32 14.94
N GLU A 142 -7.78 6.21 14.66
CA GLU A 142 -7.42 4.89 15.15
C GLU A 142 -7.02 3.96 14.02
N PHE A 143 -5.99 3.15 14.26
CA PHE A 143 -5.59 2.13 13.30
C PHE A 143 -6.62 1.00 13.22
N SER A 144 -7.01 0.63 12.00
CA SER A 144 -7.91 -0.47 11.71
C SER A 144 -7.24 -1.55 10.86
N TRP A 145 -7.29 -2.80 11.29
CA TRP A 145 -6.65 -3.96 10.64
C TRP A 145 -7.43 -4.52 9.43
N GLY A 146 -8.01 -3.69 8.63
CA GLY A 146 -8.84 -4.08 7.48
C GLY A 146 -10.32 -4.24 7.85
N ALA A 147 -11.16 -4.51 6.84
CA ALA A 147 -12.62 -4.54 6.96
C ALA A 147 -13.17 -3.30 7.70
N THR A 148 -12.59 -2.14 7.41
CA THR A 148 -12.88 -0.88 8.11
C THR A 148 -14.33 -0.46 7.93
N GLU A 149 -14.93 -0.78 6.79
CA GLU A 149 -16.32 -0.49 6.45
C GLU A 149 -17.35 -1.13 7.40
N VAL A 150 -17.02 -2.26 8.02
CA VAL A 150 -17.93 -2.90 9.00
C VAL A 150 -17.89 -2.26 10.38
N LYS A 151 -16.94 -1.37 10.63
CA LYS A 151 -16.77 -0.66 11.91
C LYS A 151 -17.45 0.71 11.92
N VAL A 152 -17.96 1.15 10.78
CA VAL A 152 -18.57 2.48 10.62
C VAL A 152 -19.75 2.75 11.58
N PRO A 153 -20.59 1.77 11.99
CA PRO A 153 -21.67 2.00 12.95
C PRO A 153 -21.22 2.22 14.39
N GLU A 154 -19.98 1.93 14.75
CA GLU A 154 -19.44 2.05 16.11
C GLU A 154 -18.74 3.39 16.33
#